data_3d4f686c1b686d712089c2b71ff13f04
#
_entry.id   3d4f686c1b686d712089c2b71ff13f04
#
_cell.length_a   1.000
_cell.length_b   1.000
_cell.length_c   1.000
_cell.angle_alpha   90.00
_cell.angle_beta   90.00
_cell.angle_gamma   90.00
#
_symmetry.space_group_name_H-M   'P 1'
#
loop_
_entity.id
_entity.type
_entity.pdbx_description
1 polymer ?
#
loop_
_entity_poly.entity_id
_entity_poly.type
_entity_poly.pdbx_seq_one_letter_code
_entity_poly.pdbx_strand_id
1 'polypeptide(L)'
;PVLGYGTKELPAFYTRKSGFEVDYRVDTPAELAAAFRASLDLGLRGGMLVTNPIPEEFAMDHEVINRAIDEAVAQANAQGIHGKATTPFLLAKVKELTGGDSLDSNIQLVFNNARLAAQTAAELCRLG
;
A
#
# COMPACT_ATOMS: atom_id res chain seq x y z
N PRO A 1 4.36 -8.48 -12.25
CA PRO A 1 4.75 -8.98 -10.93
C PRO A 1 4.31 -8.03 -9.81
N VAL A 2 4.22 -8.58 -8.61
CA VAL A 2 3.97 -7.82 -7.39
C VAL A 2 5.27 -7.76 -6.59
N LEU A 3 5.84 -6.56 -6.49
CA LEU A 3 7.09 -6.33 -5.79
C LEU A 3 6.83 -5.73 -4.41
N GLY A 4 7.55 -6.20 -3.39
CA GLY A 4 7.55 -5.61 -2.06
C GLY A 4 8.77 -4.72 -1.88
N TYR A 5 8.56 -3.43 -1.59
CA TYR A 5 9.66 -2.53 -1.27
C TYR A 5 10.05 -2.67 0.20
N GLY A 6 11.22 -3.26 0.43
CA GLY A 6 11.72 -3.54 1.78
C GLY A 6 10.92 -4.60 2.55
N THR A 7 10.11 -5.40 1.84
CA THR A 7 9.26 -6.41 2.47
C THR A 7 9.07 -7.63 1.57
N LYS A 8 8.92 -8.80 2.18
CA LYS A 8 8.50 -10.04 1.51
C LYS A 8 7.00 -10.27 1.61
N GLU A 9 6.31 -9.47 2.41
CA GLU A 9 4.88 -9.59 2.69
C GLU A 9 4.10 -8.45 2.06
N LEU A 10 2.90 -8.73 1.56
CA LEU A 10 1.97 -7.71 1.09
C LEU A 10 1.54 -6.85 2.28
N PRO A 11 1.76 -5.53 2.25
CA PRO A 11 1.31 -4.66 3.33
C PRO A 11 -0.21 -4.63 3.47
N ALA A 12 -0.70 -4.46 4.68
CA ALA A 12 -2.12 -4.45 5.02
C ALA A 12 -2.69 -3.02 5.21
N PHE A 13 -2.20 -2.06 4.45
CA PHE A 13 -2.60 -0.65 4.44
C PHE A 13 -2.22 0.08 5.74
N TYR A 14 -2.95 -0.12 6.84
CA TYR A 14 -2.67 0.51 8.14
C TYR A 14 -1.58 -0.20 8.94
N THR A 15 -1.23 -1.42 8.57
CA THR A 15 -0.17 -2.23 9.18
C THR A 15 0.80 -2.73 8.13
N ARG A 16 2.00 -3.12 8.56
CA ARG A 16 3.06 -3.53 7.63
C ARG A 16 2.93 -4.96 7.13
N LYS A 17 2.15 -5.80 7.80
CA LYS A 17 2.05 -7.24 7.55
C LYS A 17 0.61 -7.68 7.33
N SER A 18 0.41 -8.61 6.41
CA SER A 18 -0.89 -9.20 6.09
C SER A 18 -0.94 -10.72 6.20
N GLY A 19 0.22 -11.38 6.27
CA GLY A 19 0.32 -12.84 6.16
C GLY A 19 0.38 -13.36 4.73
N PHE A 20 0.27 -12.49 3.71
CA PHE A 20 0.37 -12.85 2.29
C PHE A 20 1.72 -12.43 1.72
N GLU A 21 2.32 -13.28 0.91
CA GLU A 21 3.62 -13.00 0.29
C GLU A 21 3.48 -12.19 -1.00
N VAL A 22 4.54 -11.43 -1.33
CA VAL A 22 4.72 -10.81 -2.64
C VAL A 22 5.60 -11.70 -3.52
N ASP A 23 5.65 -11.43 -4.83
CA ASP A 23 6.47 -12.22 -5.76
C ASP A 23 7.97 -12.05 -5.46
N TYR A 24 8.42 -10.80 -5.32
CA TYR A 24 9.82 -10.47 -5.06
C TYR A 24 9.95 -9.26 -4.14
N ARG A 25 10.98 -9.29 -3.31
CA ARG A 25 11.40 -8.14 -2.51
C ARG A 25 12.48 -7.35 -3.24
N VAL A 26 12.37 -6.03 -3.23
CA VAL A 26 13.41 -5.08 -3.63
C VAL A 26 13.67 -4.10 -2.49
N ASP A 27 14.86 -3.56 -2.41
CA ASP A 27 15.28 -2.73 -1.26
C ASP A 27 15.70 -1.32 -1.65
N THR A 28 15.84 -1.02 -2.95
CA THR A 28 16.25 0.31 -3.42
C THR A 28 15.43 0.78 -4.62
N PRO A 29 15.27 2.11 -4.79
CA PRO A 29 14.64 2.66 -5.98
C PRO A 29 15.38 2.28 -7.27
N ALA A 30 16.68 2.11 -7.21
CA ALA A 30 17.50 1.67 -8.35
C ALA A 30 17.12 0.25 -8.82
N GLU A 31 16.85 -0.67 -7.89
CA GLU A 31 16.37 -2.02 -8.23
C GLU A 31 14.98 -1.97 -8.90
N LEU A 32 14.08 -1.13 -8.42
CA LEU A 32 12.77 -0.92 -9.05
C LEU A 32 12.91 -0.38 -10.48
N ALA A 33 13.75 0.63 -10.66
CA ALA A 33 14.01 1.21 -11.98
C ALA A 33 14.63 0.18 -12.93
N ALA A 34 15.59 -0.61 -12.46
CA ALA A 34 16.22 -1.67 -13.25
C ALA A 34 15.23 -2.76 -13.68
N ALA A 35 14.36 -3.19 -12.76
CA ALA A 35 13.32 -4.17 -13.05
C ALA A 35 12.32 -3.65 -14.09
N PHE A 36 11.88 -2.41 -13.97
CA PHE A 36 10.99 -1.78 -14.95
C PHE A 36 11.68 -1.62 -16.30
N ARG A 37 12.93 -1.18 -16.32
CA ARG A 37 13.73 -1.06 -17.56
C ARG A 37 13.87 -2.41 -18.26
N ALA A 38 14.17 -3.47 -17.52
CA ALA A 38 14.27 -4.82 -18.08
C ALA A 38 12.95 -5.25 -18.75
N SER A 39 11.80 -4.94 -18.15
CA SER A 39 10.51 -5.24 -18.76
C SER A 39 10.28 -4.51 -20.07
N LEU A 40 10.69 -3.25 -20.16
CA LEU A 40 10.62 -2.46 -21.40
C LEU A 40 11.56 -3.02 -22.47
N ASP A 41 12.77 -3.35 -22.13
CA ASP A 41 13.78 -3.90 -23.05
C ASP A 41 13.36 -5.26 -23.61
N LEU A 42 12.61 -6.06 -22.84
CA LEU A 42 12.02 -7.32 -23.27
C LEU A 42 10.73 -7.14 -24.07
N GLY A 43 10.25 -5.92 -24.28
CA GLY A 43 9.02 -5.62 -25.01
C GLY A 43 7.75 -6.02 -24.26
N LEU A 44 7.82 -6.20 -22.95
CA LEU A 44 6.66 -6.53 -22.13
C LEU A 44 5.75 -5.30 -21.96
N ARG A 45 4.45 -5.51 -22.14
CA ARG A 45 3.45 -4.43 -22.07
C ARG A 45 2.62 -4.42 -20.78
N GLY A 46 2.93 -5.32 -19.86
CA GLY A 46 2.30 -5.38 -18.55
C GLY A 46 2.81 -4.28 -17.61
N GLY A 47 2.08 -4.07 -16.54
CA GLY A 47 2.51 -3.21 -15.44
C GLY A 47 3.25 -3.97 -14.35
N MET A 48 3.84 -3.21 -13.43
CA MET A 48 4.42 -3.72 -12.19
C MET A 48 3.67 -3.08 -11.01
N LEU A 49 3.22 -3.91 -10.08
CA LEU A 49 2.66 -3.42 -8.83
C LEU A 49 3.78 -3.38 -7.78
N VAL A 50 4.01 -2.21 -7.23
CA VAL A 50 4.97 -2.01 -6.15
C VAL A 50 4.21 -1.75 -4.86
N THR A 51 4.37 -2.62 -3.88
CA THR A 51 3.77 -2.46 -2.56
C THR A 51 4.80 -1.83 -1.63
N ASN A 52 4.39 -0.76 -0.98
CA ASN A 52 5.25 0.05 -0.13
C ASN A 52 4.62 0.13 1.27
N PRO A 53 5.17 -0.58 2.26
CA PRO A 53 4.59 -0.59 3.60
C PRO A 53 4.54 0.80 4.21
N ILE A 54 3.51 1.05 5.03
CA ILE A 54 3.48 2.26 5.85
C ILE A 54 4.77 2.35 6.70
N PRO A 55 5.39 3.54 6.86
CA PRO A 55 6.50 3.69 7.76
C PRO A 55 6.16 3.20 9.16
N GLU A 56 7.08 2.49 9.81
CA GLU A 56 6.83 1.83 11.10
C GLU A 56 6.32 2.78 12.17
N GLU A 57 6.83 4.01 12.20
CA GLU A 57 6.42 5.07 13.12
C GLU A 57 4.95 5.52 12.97
N PHE A 58 4.35 5.26 11.79
CA PHE A 58 2.94 5.60 11.49
C PHE A 58 2.05 4.37 11.39
N ALA A 59 2.59 3.16 11.54
CA ALA A 59 1.81 1.93 11.53
C ALA A 59 0.90 1.88 12.76
N MET A 60 -0.34 1.45 12.55
CA MET A 60 -1.32 1.32 13.63
C MET A 60 -1.15 -0.01 14.37
N ASP A 61 -1.63 -0.06 15.61
CA ASP A 61 -1.72 -1.31 16.36
C ASP A 61 -2.64 -2.29 15.65
N HIS A 62 -2.15 -3.52 15.46
CA HIS A 62 -2.83 -4.55 14.66
C HIS A 62 -4.21 -4.92 15.23
N GLU A 63 -4.32 -5.06 16.55
CA GLU A 63 -5.60 -5.44 17.18
C GLU A 63 -6.61 -4.30 17.14
N VAL A 64 -6.17 -3.08 17.36
CA VAL A 64 -7.03 -1.89 17.33
C VAL A 64 -7.59 -1.67 15.93
N ILE A 65 -6.72 -1.70 14.92
CA ILE A 65 -7.16 -1.47 13.53
C ILE A 65 -8.04 -2.60 13.00
N ASN A 66 -7.73 -3.85 13.32
CA ASN A 66 -8.55 -4.97 12.87
C ASN A 66 -9.96 -4.92 13.46
N ARG A 67 -10.11 -4.59 14.74
CA ARG A 67 -11.43 -4.39 15.35
C ARG A 67 -12.22 -3.28 14.67
N ALA A 68 -11.57 -2.15 14.37
CA ALA A 68 -12.20 -1.05 13.67
C ALA A 68 -12.64 -1.44 12.25
N ILE A 69 -11.81 -2.19 11.52
CA ILE A 69 -12.13 -2.69 10.19
C ILE A 69 -13.30 -3.67 10.24
N ASP A 70 -13.28 -4.63 11.14
CA ASP A 70 -14.35 -5.62 11.28
C ASP A 70 -15.68 -4.95 11.59
N GLU A 71 -15.70 -3.97 12.48
CA GLU A 71 -16.89 -3.19 12.79
C GLU A 71 -17.36 -2.36 11.58
N ALA A 72 -16.45 -1.71 10.87
CA ALA A 72 -16.78 -0.94 9.67
C ALA A 72 -17.38 -1.83 8.58
N VAL A 73 -16.82 -3.03 8.37
CA VAL A 73 -17.34 -4.02 7.41
C VAL A 73 -18.73 -4.50 7.82
N ALA A 74 -18.94 -4.81 9.10
CA ALA A 74 -20.24 -5.21 9.61
C ALA A 74 -21.30 -4.13 9.39
N GLN A 75 -20.96 -2.85 9.63
CA GLN A 75 -21.86 -1.73 9.39
C GLN A 75 -22.13 -1.53 7.90
N ALA A 76 -21.15 -1.67 7.04
CA ALA A 76 -21.33 -1.60 5.59
C ALA A 76 -22.31 -2.66 5.11
N ASN A 77 -22.16 -3.90 5.57
CA ASN A 77 -23.07 -5.00 5.23
C ASN A 77 -24.49 -4.75 5.73
N ALA A 78 -24.63 -4.25 6.96
CA ALA A 78 -25.95 -3.93 7.54
C ALA A 78 -26.68 -2.82 6.79
N GLN A 79 -25.94 -1.87 6.21
CA GLN A 79 -26.49 -0.75 5.42
C GLN A 79 -26.60 -1.07 3.92
N GLY A 80 -26.22 -2.27 3.48
CA GLY A 80 -26.27 -2.66 2.07
C GLY A 80 -25.25 -1.93 1.18
N ILE A 81 -24.16 -1.44 1.76
CA ILE A 81 -23.11 -0.74 1.02
C ILE A 81 -22.22 -1.76 0.32
N HIS A 82 -22.07 -1.63 -1.01
CA HIS A 82 -21.28 -2.53 -1.85
C HIS A 82 -20.74 -1.82 -3.09
N GLY A 83 -19.88 -2.50 -3.83
CA GLY A 83 -19.28 -1.97 -5.04
C GLY A 83 -18.35 -0.79 -4.76
N LYS A 84 -18.37 0.20 -5.63
CA LYS A 84 -17.48 1.37 -5.55
C LYS A 84 -17.72 2.28 -4.34
N ALA A 85 -18.87 2.15 -3.67
CA ALA A 85 -19.16 2.89 -2.45
C ALA A 85 -18.47 2.30 -1.21
N THR A 86 -17.99 1.07 -1.27
CA THR A 86 -17.40 0.35 -0.13
C THR A 86 -16.15 1.04 0.39
N THR A 87 -15.18 1.34 -0.44
CA THR A 87 -13.90 1.92 0.00
C THR A 87 -14.07 3.28 0.67
N PRO A 88 -14.78 4.27 0.10
CA PRO A 88 -15.01 5.54 0.78
C PRO A 88 -15.72 5.38 2.13
N PHE A 89 -16.69 4.49 2.21
CA PHE A 89 -17.40 4.21 3.46
C PHE A 89 -16.47 3.63 4.52
N LEU A 90 -15.69 2.60 4.17
CA LEU A 90 -14.77 1.95 5.11
C LEU A 90 -13.71 2.92 5.62
N LEU A 91 -13.11 3.73 4.75
CA LEU A 91 -12.12 4.73 5.15
C LEU A 91 -12.71 5.75 6.13
N ALA A 92 -13.91 6.27 5.85
CA ALA A 92 -14.58 7.21 6.73
C ALA A 92 -14.95 6.60 8.08
N LYS A 93 -15.47 5.37 8.07
CA LYS A 93 -15.88 4.68 9.30
C LYS A 93 -14.69 4.27 10.16
N VAL A 94 -13.62 3.75 9.57
CA VAL A 94 -12.39 3.42 10.30
C VAL A 94 -11.76 4.68 10.90
N LYS A 95 -11.79 5.81 10.18
CA LYS A 95 -11.36 7.10 10.73
C LYS A 95 -12.17 7.49 11.98
N GLU A 96 -13.49 7.38 11.91
CA GLU A 96 -14.38 7.65 13.04
C GLU A 96 -14.07 6.75 14.23
N LEU A 97 -13.95 5.44 14.00
CA LEU A 97 -13.72 4.44 15.05
C LEU A 97 -12.32 4.53 15.69
N THR A 98 -11.35 5.12 15.00
CA THR A 98 -9.98 5.28 15.48
C THR A 98 -9.67 6.71 15.96
N GLY A 99 -10.68 7.56 16.09
CA GLY A 99 -10.49 8.93 16.57
C GLY A 99 -9.62 9.82 15.66
N GLY A 100 -9.53 9.49 14.38
CA GLY A 100 -8.73 10.21 13.39
C GLY A 100 -7.34 9.63 13.13
N ASP A 101 -6.83 8.73 13.96
CA ASP A 101 -5.47 8.15 13.82
C ASP A 101 -5.29 7.44 12.47
N SER A 102 -6.32 6.75 11.97
CA SER A 102 -6.26 6.09 10.68
C SER A 102 -6.13 7.05 9.50
N LEU A 103 -6.65 8.27 9.62
CA LEU A 103 -6.47 9.30 8.60
C LEU A 103 -5.01 9.75 8.53
N ASP A 104 -4.36 9.95 9.66
CA ASP A 104 -2.95 10.33 9.72
C ASP A 104 -2.07 9.24 9.10
N SER A 105 -2.34 7.98 9.44
CA SER A 105 -1.66 6.83 8.82
C SER A 105 -1.86 6.80 7.30
N ASN A 106 -3.08 7.03 6.82
CA ASN A 106 -3.38 7.06 5.38
C ASN A 106 -2.64 8.19 4.66
N ILE A 107 -2.56 9.38 5.26
CA ILE A 107 -1.79 10.51 4.70
C ILE A 107 -0.31 10.13 4.56
N GLN A 108 0.26 9.49 5.57
CA GLN A 108 1.66 9.05 5.54
C GLN A 108 1.91 7.95 4.49
N LEU A 109 0.94 7.07 4.25
CA LEU A 109 1.01 6.12 3.12
C LEU A 109 1.13 6.84 1.78
N VAL A 110 0.30 7.84 1.53
CA VAL A 110 0.32 8.61 0.28
C VAL A 110 1.66 9.33 0.10
N PHE A 111 2.16 9.97 1.14
CA PHE A 111 3.46 10.65 1.08
C PHE A 111 4.60 9.66 0.83
N ASN A 112 4.60 8.52 1.50
CA ASN A 112 5.63 7.50 1.31
C ASN A 112 5.62 6.93 -0.12
N ASN A 113 4.43 6.68 -0.66
CA ASN A 113 4.27 6.20 -2.04
C ASN A 113 4.73 7.24 -3.07
N ALA A 114 4.36 8.50 -2.89
CA ALA A 114 4.78 9.58 -3.78
C ALA A 114 6.30 9.76 -3.77
N ARG A 115 6.92 9.68 -2.60
CA ARG A 115 8.37 9.77 -2.45
C ARG A 115 9.08 8.62 -3.17
N LEU A 116 8.63 7.38 -2.97
CA LEU A 116 9.22 6.22 -3.63
C LEU A 116 9.04 6.29 -5.16
N ALA A 117 7.88 6.71 -5.64
CA ALA A 117 7.64 6.89 -7.07
C ALA A 117 8.59 7.92 -7.68
N ALA A 118 8.79 9.06 -7.02
CA ALA A 118 9.71 10.10 -7.47
C ALA A 118 11.17 9.61 -7.50
N GLN A 119 11.61 8.90 -6.48
CA GLN A 119 12.94 8.31 -6.40
C GLN A 119 13.16 7.26 -7.51
N THR A 120 12.16 6.42 -7.76
CA THR A 120 12.21 5.41 -8.83
C THR A 120 12.29 6.07 -10.21
N ALA A 121 11.50 7.11 -10.44
CA ALA A 121 11.53 7.88 -11.69
C ALA A 121 12.91 8.52 -11.92
N ALA A 122 13.51 9.10 -10.89
CA ALA A 122 14.86 9.67 -10.97
C ALA A 122 15.90 8.61 -11.33
N GLU A 123 15.86 7.44 -10.71
CA GLU A 123 16.76 6.33 -11.04
C GLU A 123 16.53 5.79 -12.45
N LEU A 124 15.27 5.72 -12.91
CA LEU A 124 14.96 5.30 -14.27
C LEU A 124 15.56 6.27 -15.31
N CYS A 125 15.51 7.58 -15.05
CA CYS A 125 16.14 8.59 -15.90
C CYS A 125 17.67 8.42 -15.98
N ARG A 126 18.33 8.00 -14.89
CA ARG A 126 19.78 7.73 -14.88
C ARG A 126 20.18 6.54 -15.74
N LEU A 127 19.29 5.59 -15.94
CA LEU A 127 19.52 4.44 -16.82
C LEU A 127 19.46 4.80 -18.31
N GLY A 128 18.98 5.98 -18.65
CA GLY A 128 18.84 6.44 -20.03
C GLY A 128 17.55 5.98 -20.65
#